data_b5bc31867f5c7f616f5ea3f0db4c0176
#
_entry.id   b5bc31867f5c7f616f5ea3f0db4c0176
#
_cell.length_a   1.000
_cell.length_b   1.000
_cell.length_c   1.000
_cell.angle_alpha   90.00
_cell.angle_beta   90.00
_cell.angle_gamma   90.00
#
_symmetry.space_group_name_H-M   'P 1'
#
loop_
_entity.id
_entity.type
_entity.pdbx_description
1 polymer ?
#
loop_
_entity_poly.entity_id
_entity_poly.type
_entity_poly.pdbx_seq_one_letter_code
_entity_poly.pdbx_strand_id
1 'polypeptide(L)'
;MTANDLWIPRSKRLKRPYQPRYNRDCFGELIQIDGSYHDWFEGRAAKCCLLVYIDDATGKLLHLRFCEAETTFDYMLSTRAYIEQYGKPLAFYSDKHSVFRVNQKSSQDSQITQFGRILNELNIDIIFANSPQAKGRVERANRTLQDRLIKEMRLEGISSIAEANAWLPCFIEHFNQKFAKCARNSKNLHRPLTESDAELEDIFTWQEPRKVTKNLTITYDKCIYLLEPTELNHKLAGQY
;
A
#
# COMPACT_ATOMS: atom_id res chain seq x y z
N MET A 1 5.35 -34.41 -28.86
CA MET A 1 4.50 -33.44 -28.15
C MET A 1 3.69 -32.54 -29.07
N THR A 2 4.26 -32.03 -30.16
CA THR A 2 3.50 -31.24 -31.18
C THR A 2 2.51 -32.08 -32.00
N ALA A 3 2.78 -33.37 -32.22
CA ALA A 3 1.88 -34.25 -32.98
C ALA A 3 0.56 -34.60 -32.25
N ASN A 4 0.49 -34.39 -30.94
CA ASN A 4 -0.68 -34.66 -30.12
C ASN A 4 -1.33 -33.39 -29.56
N ASP A 5 -1.08 -32.22 -30.18
CA ASP A 5 -1.57 -30.88 -29.77
C ASP A 5 -1.30 -30.49 -28.31
N LEU A 6 -0.38 -31.24 -27.63
CA LEU A 6 -0.02 -30.96 -26.25
C LEU A 6 0.89 -29.73 -26.08
N TRP A 7 1.39 -29.19 -27.17
CA TRP A 7 2.23 -28.00 -27.17
C TRP A 7 2.02 -27.12 -28.38
N ILE A 8 1.57 -25.90 -28.16
CA ILE A 8 1.38 -24.90 -29.20
C ILE A 8 2.62 -24.01 -29.25
N PRO A 9 3.37 -23.97 -30.38
CA PRO A 9 4.50 -23.08 -30.54
C PRO A 9 4.13 -21.62 -30.29
N ARG A 10 5.07 -20.85 -29.73
CA ARG A 10 4.83 -19.43 -29.38
C ARG A 10 4.33 -18.59 -30.56
N SER A 11 4.79 -18.90 -31.76
CA SER A 11 4.38 -18.27 -33.03
C SER A 11 2.92 -18.58 -33.43
N LYS A 12 2.36 -19.70 -32.96
CA LYS A 12 0.97 -20.12 -33.26
C LYS A 12 -0.02 -19.78 -32.14
N ARG A 13 0.46 -19.24 -31.01
CA ARG A 13 -0.45 -18.78 -29.94
C ARG A 13 -1.19 -17.56 -30.41
N LEU A 14 -2.52 -17.60 -30.35
CA LEU A 14 -3.34 -16.42 -30.58
C LEU A 14 -2.85 -15.28 -29.69
N LYS A 15 -2.45 -14.16 -30.31
CA LYS A 15 -2.14 -12.94 -29.57
C LYS A 15 -3.43 -12.50 -28.89
N ARG A 16 -3.46 -12.52 -27.56
CA ARG A 16 -4.59 -11.93 -26.82
C ARG A 16 -4.72 -10.47 -27.26
N PRO A 17 -5.92 -10.02 -27.61
CA PRO A 17 -6.12 -8.62 -27.98
C PRO A 17 -5.63 -7.75 -26.81
N TYR A 18 -4.72 -6.83 -27.12
CA TYR A 18 -4.26 -5.84 -26.16
C TYR A 18 -5.41 -4.85 -25.93
N GLN A 19 -6.00 -4.89 -24.74
CA GLN A 19 -6.92 -3.86 -24.30
C GLN A 19 -6.12 -2.79 -23.56
N PRO A 20 -5.91 -1.60 -24.16
CA PRO A 20 -5.21 -0.54 -23.47
C PRO A 20 -6.03 -0.09 -22.27
N ARG A 21 -5.44 -0.14 -21.09
CA ARG A 21 -6.04 0.50 -19.92
C ARG A 21 -5.84 2.00 -20.07
N TYR A 22 -6.95 2.74 -20.04
CA TYR A 22 -6.90 4.19 -19.93
C TYR A 22 -6.37 4.59 -18.56
N ASN A 23 -5.38 5.49 -18.53
CA ASN A 23 -4.93 6.11 -17.30
C ASN A 23 -5.99 7.08 -16.81
N ARG A 24 -5.99 7.36 -15.50
CA ARG A 24 -6.79 8.44 -14.94
C ARG A 24 -6.36 9.78 -15.53
N ASP A 25 -7.24 10.76 -15.46
CA ASP A 25 -6.99 12.05 -16.10
C ASP A 25 -6.33 13.05 -15.15
N CYS A 26 -6.62 12.95 -13.84
CA CYS A 26 -6.19 13.91 -12.84
C CYS A 26 -5.14 13.34 -11.89
N PHE A 27 -4.21 14.18 -11.45
CA PHE A 27 -3.27 13.88 -10.38
C PHE A 27 -4.02 13.66 -9.06
N GLY A 28 -3.67 12.60 -8.31
CA GLY A 28 -4.32 12.25 -7.04
C GLY A 28 -5.67 11.53 -7.17
N GLU A 29 -6.13 11.25 -8.40
CA GLU A 29 -7.37 10.50 -8.63
C GLU A 29 -7.23 9.02 -8.25
N LEU A 30 -6.11 8.41 -8.61
CA LEU A 30 -5.82 7.00 -8.33
C LEU A 30 -4.34 6.78 -8.10
N ILE A 31 -3.99 6.27 -6.95
CA ILE A 31 -2.62 5.90 -6.61
C ILE A 31 -2.50 4.38 -6.60
N GLN A 32 -1.63 3.85 -7.45
CA GLN A 32 -1.32 2.42 -7.43
C GLN A 32 -0.30 2.14 -6.34
N ILE A 33 -0.60 1.17 -5.49
CA ILE A 33 0.27 0.71 -4.42
C ILE A 33 0.65 -0.75 -4.64
N ASP A 34 1.91 -1.09 -4.38
CA ASP A 34 2.45 -2.43 -4.58
C ASP A 34 3.68 -2.67 -3.71
N GLY A 35 3.87 -3.90 -3.26
CA GLY A 35 5.09 -4.37 -2.63
C GLY A 35 5.94 -5.15 -3.63
N SER A 36 7.23 -4.87 -3.70
CA SER A 36 8.17 -5.56 -4.58
C SER A 36 9.29 -6.20 -3.76
N TYR A 37 9.19 -7.52 -3.52
CA TYR A 37 10.24 -8.28 -2.84
C TYR A 37 11.34 -8.65 -3.83
N HIS A 38 12.57 -8.21 -3.55
CA HIS A 38 13.71 -8.41 -4.45
C HIS A 38 15.04 -8.34 -3.70
N ASP A 39 16.13 -8.74 -4.37
CA ASP A 39 17.50 -8.47 -3.89
C ASP A 39 17.90 -7.04 -4.27
N TRP A 40 17.38 -6.07 -3.53
CA TRP A 40 17.57 -4.65 -3.80
C TRP A 40 19.00 -4.16 -3.56
N PHE A 41 19.77 -4.90 -2.78
CA PHE A 41 21.13 -4.55 -2.39
C PHE A 41 22.22 -5.40 -3.06
N GLU A 42 21.84 -6.28 -3.99
CA GLU A 42 22.79 -7.15 -4.73
C GLU A 42 23.72 -7.92 -3.77
N GLY A 43 23.17 -8.53 -2.72
CA GLY A 43 23.90 -9.28 -1.70
C GLY A 43 24.63 -8.43 -0.65
N ARG A 44 24.62 -7.08 -0.73
CA ARG A 44 25.19 -6.19 0.31
C ARG A 44 24.36 -6.15 1.59
N ALA A 45 23.07 -6.47 1.49
CA ALA A 45 22.15 -6.68 2.60
C ALA A 45 21.18 -7.84 2.29
N ALA A 46 20.35 -8.21 3.24
CA ALA A 46 19.31 -9.22 3.04
C ALA A 46 18.27 -8.73 2.00
N LYS A 47 17.63 -9.69 1.31
CA LYS A 47 16.49 -9.40 0.44
C LYS A 47 15.39 -8.74 1.26
N CYS A 48 14.74 -7.74 0.68
CA CYS A 48 13.72 -6.98 1.35
C CYS A 48 12.61 -6.55 0.39
N CYS A 49 11.57 -5.92 0.90
CA CYS A 49 10.45 -5.41 0.13
C CYS A 49 10.57 -3.89 -0.07
N LEU A 50 10.27 -3.42 -1.28
CA LEU A 50 10.07 -2.00 -1.59
C LEU A 50 8.58 -1.75 -1.77
N LEU A 51 8.00 -0.92 -0.91
CA LEU A 51 6.64 -0.40 -1.09
C LEU A 51 6.69 0.77 -2.07
N VAL A 52 5.80 0.75 -3.05
CA VAL A 52 5.76 1.73 -4.15
C VAL A 52 4.38 2.37 -4.21
N TYR A 53 4.34 3.70 -4.19
CA TYR A 53 3.15 4.51 -4.41
C TYR A 53 3.35 5.34 -5.68
N ILE A 54 2.57 5.07 -6.72
CA ILE A 54 2.71 5.72 -8.02
C ILE A 54 1.37 6.27 -8.49
N ASP A 55 1.35 7.52 -8.92
CA ASP A 55 0.15 8.15 -9.47
C ASP A 55 -0.18 7.58 -10.87
N ASP A 56 -1.44 7.19 -11.06
CA ASP A 56 -1.89 6.56 -12.31
C ASP A 56 -1.92 7.54 -13.49
N ALA A 57 -2.27 8.80 -13.26
CA ALA A 57 -2.37 9.81 -14.29
C ALA A 57 -0.98 10.22 -14.84
N THR A 58 -0.06 10.52 -13.94
CA THR A 58 1.23 11.12 -14.29
C THR A 58 2.39 10.12 -14.33
N GLY A 59 2.26 9.00 -13.63
CA GLY A 59 3.38 8.08 -13.40
C GLY A 59 4.44 8.62 -12.44
N LYS A 60 4.12 9.67 -11.66
CA LYS A 60 4.99 10.16 -10.59
C LYS A 60 5.09 9.12 -9.49
N LEU A 61 6.30 8.83 -9.04
CA LEU A 61 6.53 8.19 -7.75
C LEU A 61 6.22 9.21 -6.66
N LEU A 62 5.33 8.85 -5.75
CA LEU A 62 4.88 9.73 -4.67
C LEU A 62 5.47 9.31 -3.34
N HIS A 63 5.63 8.00 -3.12
CA HIS A 63 6.28 7.49 -1.94
C HIS A 63 6.96 6.16 -2.24
N LEU A 64 8.14 5.96 -1.67
CA LEU A 64 8.88 4.70 -1.66
C LEU A 64 9.34 4.42 -0.23
N ARG A 65 9.29 3.16 0.18
CA ARG A 65 9.80 2.72 1.48
C ARG A 65 10.33 1.30 1.40
N PHE A 66 11.56 1.09 1.82
CA PHE A 66 12.10 -0.24 2.07
C PHE A 66 11.65 -0.75 3.44
N CYS A 67 11.24 -2.01 3.50
CA CYS A 67 10.92 -2.75 4.71
C CYS A 67 11.43 -4.19 4.60
N GLU A 68 11.63 -4.87 5.71
CA GLU A 68 12.11 -6.25 5.72
C GLU A 68 11.10 -7.21 5.07
N ALA A 69 9.82 -7.02 5.40
CA ALA A 69 8.71 -7.78 4.87
C ALA A 69 7.52 -6.85 4.60
N GLU A 70 6.62 -7.27 3.73
CA GLU A 70 5.38 -6.54 3.42
C GLU A 70 4.36 -6.75 4.53
N THR A 71 4.24 -5.79 5.45
CA THR A 71 3.33 -5.86 6.59
C THR A 71 2.25 -4.77 6.55
N THR A 72 1.16 -4.98 7.29
CA THR A 72 0.12 -3.95 7.48
C THR A 72 0.70 -2.68 8.08
N PHE A 73 1.61 -2.80 9.05
CA PHE A 73 2.24 -1.65 9.69
C PHE A 73 3.09 -0.83 8.72
N ASP A 74 3.83 -1.48 7.81
CA ASP A 74 4.62 -0.77 6.81
C ASP A 74 3.74 0.02 5.84
N TYR A 75 2.59 -0.54 5.45
CA TYR A 75 1.59 0.18 4.66
C TYR A 75 0.95 1.33 5.44
N MET A 76 0.67 1.15 6.74
CA MET A 76 0.16 2.22 7.61
C MET A 76 1.14 3.39 7.66
N LEU A 77 2.42 3.12 7.97
CA LEU A 77 3.48 4.13 8.01
C LEU A 77 3.67 4.83 6.66
N SER A 78 3.71 4.06 5.58
CA SER A 78 3.89 4.61 4.22
C SER A 78 2.70 5.45 3.78
N THR A 79 1.49 5.02 4.09
CA THR A 79 0.27 5.78 3.75
C THR A 79 0.18 7.06 4.56
N ARG A 80 0.51 7.03 5.87
CA ARG A 80 0.57 8.22 6.70
C ARG A 80 1.54 9.24 6.12
N ALA A 81 2.79 8.85 5.87
CA ALA A 81 3.80 9.73 5.29
C ALA A 81 3.37 10.30 3.91
N TYR A 82 2.72 9.48 3.09
CA TYR A 82 2.19 9.91 1.81
C TYR A 82 1.09 10.98 1.95
N ILE A 83 0.07 10.75 2.82
CA ILE A 83 -1.05 11.70 2.94
C ILE A 83 -0.65 13.00 3.66
N GLU A 84 0.32 12.96 4.57
CA GLU A 84 0.90 14.16 5.19
C GLU A 84 1.59 15.05 4.15
N GLN A 85 2.21 14.46 3.12
CA GLN A 85 2.92 15.21 2.09
C GLN A 85 2.00 15.71 0.97
N TYR A 86 1.04 14.92 0.52
CA TYR A 86 0.25 15.21 -0.69
C TYR A 86 -1.23 15.46 -0.42
N GLY A 87 -1.73 15.09 0.74
CA GLY A 87 -3.16 15.01 1.04
C GLY A 87 -3.75 13.65 0.68
N LYS A 88 -5.07 13.52 0.91
CA LYS A 88 -5.82 12.27 0.73
C LYS A 88 -6.18 12.07 -0.75
N PRO A 89 -5.75 10.98 -1.43
CA PRO A 89 -6.17 10.69 -2.80
C PRO A 89 -7.66 10.31 -2.82
N LEU A 90 -8.26 10.23 -4.00
CA LEU A 90 -9.63 9.69 -4.10
C LEU A 90 -9.64 8.19 -3.87
N ALA A 91 -8.69 7.46 -4.46
CA ALA A 91 -8.63 6.02 -4.33
C ALA A 91 -7.20 5.46 -4.37
N PHE A 92 -6.98 4.37 -3.66
CA PHE A 92 -5.85 3.48 -3.88
C PHE A 92 -6.23 2.32 -4.79
N TYR A 93 -5.26 1.81 -5.52
CA TYR A 93 -5.38 0.64 -6.37
C TYR A 93 -4.32 -0.39 -5.99
N SER A 94 -4.76 -1.56 -5.51
CA SER A 94 -3.87 -2.63 -5.06
C SER A 94 -4.29 -3.98 -5.62
N ASP A 95 -3.48 -5.01 -5.40
CA ASP A 95 -3.91 -6.39 -5.59
C ASP A 95 -4.77 -6.87 -4.41
N LYS A 96 -5.14 -8.15 -4.46
CA LYS A 96 -5.93 -8.81 -3.42
C LYS A 96 -5.05 -9.39 -2.30
N HIS A 97 -3.92 -8.75 -1.98
CA HIS A 97 -3.05 -9.20 -0.89
C HIS A 97 -3.79 -9.18 0.46
N SER A 98 -3.38 -10.04 1.37
CA SER A 98 -4.03 -10.22 2.69
C SER A 98 -4.04 -8.96 3.55
N VAL A 99 -3.10 -8.04 3.35
CA VAL A 99 -3.07 -6.72 4.00
C VAL A 99 -4.32 -5.90 3.69
N PHE A 100 -4.84 -6.03 2.47
CA PHE A 100 -5.95 -5.22 1.97
C PHE A 100 -7.30 -5.91 2.06
N ARG A 101 -7.34 -7.25 2.14
CA ARG A 101 -8.58 -8.02 2.13
C ARG A 101 -8.46 -9.30 2.96
N VAL A 102 -9.47 -9.55 3.80
CA VAL A 102 -9.65 -10.84 4.47
C VAL A 102 -10.24 -11.84 3.48
N ASN A 103 -9.52 -12.95 3.21
CA ASN A 103 -9.92 -13.99 2.26
C ASN A 103 -10.74 -15.14 2.90
N GLN A 104 -11.32 -14.94 4.09
CA GLN A 104 -12.11 -15.99 4.75
C GLN A 104 -13.52 -16.08 4.15
N LYS A 105 -13.87 -17.29 3.70
CA LYS A 105 -15.20 -17.61 3.11
C LYS A 105 -16.31 -17.89 4.12
N SER A 106 -16.08 -17.71 5.41
CA SER A 106 -17.03 -18.10 6.47
C SER A 106 -17.35 -16.90 7.36
N SER A 107 -18.55 -16.43 7.22
CA SER A 107 -19.41 -15.60 8.06
C SER A 107 -19.87 -14.31 7.40
N GLN A 108 -21.14 -13.96 7.66
CA GLN A 108 -21.85 -12.82 7.08
C GLN A 108 -21.31 -11.43 7.47
N ASP A 109 -20.26 -11.38 8.32
CA ASP A 109 -19.55 -10.15 8.62
C ASP A 109 -18.24 -10.14 7.81
N SER A 110 -18.20 -9.29 6.80
CA SER A 110 -16.97 -8.96 6.09
C SER A 110 -16.02 -8.26 7.07
N GLN A 111 -15.12 -9.01 7.70
CA GLN A 111 -14.09 -8.42 8.56
C GLN A 111 -13.23 -7.47 7.69
N ILE A 112 -13.34 -6.19 8.00
CA ILE A 112 -12.52 -5.15 7.38
C ILE A 112 -11.10 -5.30 7.95
N THR A 113 -10.08 -5.31 7.09
CA THR A 113 -8.69 -5.30 7.56
C THR A 113 -8.36 -4.00 8.27
N GLN A 114 -7.32 -3.97 9.11
CA GLN A 114 -6.87 -2.74 9.77
C GLN A 114 -6.57 -1.64 8.76
N PHE A 115 -5.92 -1.99 7.66
CA PHE A 115 -5.65 -1.02 6.59
C PHE A 115 -6.96 -0.53 5.92
N GLY A 116 -7.90 -1.42 5.66
CA GLY A 116 -9.22 -1.06 5.12
C GLY A 116 -10.01 -0.15 6.06
N ARG A 117 -9.94 -0.38 7.39
CA ARG A 117 -10.53 0.51 8.41
C ARG A 117 -9.96 1.92 8.31
N ILE A 118 -8.63 2.05 8.29
CA ILE A 118 -7.93 3.34 8.17
C ILE A 118 -8.38 4.10 6.91
N LEU A 119 -8.42 3.42 5.77
CA LEU A 119 -8.85 4.05 4.52
C LEU A 119 -10.32 4.50 4.58
N ASN A 120 -11.18 3.72 5.22
CA ASN A 120 -12.58 4.06 5.41
C ASN A 120 -12.75 5.30 6.31
N GLU A 121 -12.02 5.37 7.43
CA GLU A 121 -12.02 6.54 8.32
C GLU A 121 -11.50 7.81 7.63
N LEU A 122 -10.49 7.68 6.76
CA LEU A 122 -9.96 8.77 5.94
C LEU A 122 -10.83 9.08 4.71
N ASN A 123 -11.91 8.31 4.49
CA ASN A 123 -12.76 8.41 3.31
C ASN A 123 -11.98 8.26 1.99
N ILE A 124 -11.06 7.30 1.95
CA ILE A 124 -10.26 6.95 0.77
C ILE A 124 -10.75 5.61 0.24
N ASP A 125 -11.14 5.56 -1.03
CA ASP A 125 -11.56 4.31 -1.65
C ASP A 125 -10.39 3.36 -1.87
N ILE A 126 -10.65 2.05 -1.85
CA ILE A 126 -9.69 1.04 -2.28
C ILE A 126 -10.30 0.19 -3.40
N ILE A 127 -9.60 0.12 -4.52
CA ILE A 127 -10.00 -0.63 -5.70
C ILE A 127 -9.05 -1.83 -5.86
N PHE A 128 -9.60 -3.03 -5.94
CA PHE A 128 -8.80 -4.25 -6.10
C PHE A 128 -8.65 -4.64 -7.56
N ALA A 129 -7.42 -4.92 -7.98
CA ALA A 129 -7.13 -5.43 -9.30
C ALA A 129 -7.75 -6.82 -9.50
N ASN A 130 -8.59 -6.96 -10.53
CA ASN A 130 -9.16 -8.25 -10.92
C ASN A 130 -8.29 -9.02 -11.92
N SER A 131 -7.25 -8.39 -12.46
CA SER A 131 -6.31 -8.99 -13.41
C SER A 131 -4.92 -8.36 -13.30
N PRO A 132 -3.84 -9.11 -13.61
CA PRO A 132 -2.48 -8.57 -13.64
C PRO A 132 -2.33 -7.39 -14.60
N GLN A 133 -3.03 -7.42 -15.76
CA GLN A 133 -2.97 -6.33 -16.75
C GLN A 133 -3.45 -4.99 -16.19
N ALA A 134 -4.32 -5.02 -15.18
CA ALA A 134 -4.84 -3.81 -14.54
C ALA A 134 -3.77 -3.07 -13.71
N LYS A 135 -2.68 -3.73 -13.28
CA LYS A 135 -1.53 -3.16 -12.54
C LYS A 135 -0.36 -2.72 -13.44
N GLY A 136 -0.55 -2.69 -14.75
CA GLY A 136 0.54 -2.48 -15.72
C GLY A 136 1.37 -1.20 -15.53
N ARG A 137 0.95 -0.23 -14.72
CA ARG A 137 1.76 0.95 -14.42
C ARG A 137 2.76 0.64 -13.30
N VAL A 138 2.29 0.14 -12.14
CA VAL A 138 3.19 -0.19 -11.04
C VAL A 138 4.13 -1.34 -11.41
N GLU A 139 3.70 -2.31 -12.21
CA GLU A 139 4.60 -3.37 -12.72
C GLU A 139 5.73 -2.81 -13.60
N ARG A 140 5.42 -1.83 -14.47
CA ARG A 140 6.45 -1.14 -15.26
C ARG A 140 7.36 -0.28 -14.40
N ALA A 141 6.81 0.39 -13.40
CA ALA A 141 7.60 1.14 -12.43
C ALA A 141 8.54 0.20 -11.68
N ASN A 142 8.05 -0.91 -11.14
CA ASN A 142 8.86 -1.91 -10.44
C ASN A 142 10.01 -2.43 -11.31
N ARG A 143 9.76 -2.72 -12.59
CA ARG A 143 10.84 -3.12 -13.52
C ARG A 143 11.89 -2.02 -13.69
N THR A 144 11.47 -0.77 -13.82
CA THR A 144 12.39 0.38 -13.94
C THR A 144 13.16 0.60 -12.64
N LEU A 145 12.51 0.44 -11.49
CA LEU A 145 13.14 0.55 -10.18
C LEU A 145 14.17 -0.56 -9.98
N GLN A 146 13.84 -1.81 -10.29
CA GLN A 146 14.78 -2.94 -10.22
C GLN A 146 16.01 -2.75 -11.12
N ASP A 147 15.88 -2.06 -12.24
CA ASP A 147 17.04 -1.74 -13.08
C ASP A 147 17.82 -0.52 -12.58
N ARG A 148 17.17 0.57 -12.16
CA ARG A 148 17.81 1.85 -11.86
C ARG A 148 18.13 2.07 -10.40
N LEU A 149 17.16 1.87 -9.51
CA LEU A 149 17.31 2.14 -8.09
C LEU A 149 18.45 1.32 -7.49
N ILE A 150 18.54 0.04 -7.87
CA ILE A 150 19.62 -0.85 -7.45
C ILE A 150 21.00 -0.30 -7.83
N LYS A 151 21.13 0.16 -9.09
CA LYS A 151 22.40 0.70 -9.60
C LYS A 151 22.77 2.03 -8.98
N GLU A 152 21.79 2.91 -8.77
CA GLU A 152 22.00 4.21 -8.15
C GLU A 152 22.38 4.05 -6.67
N MET A 153 21.70 3.18 -5.90
CA MET A 153 22.08 2.86 -4.52
C MET A 153 23.50 2.26 -4.42
N ARG A 154 23.91 1.47 -5.42
CA ARG A 154 25.26 0.94 -5.47
C ARG A 154 26.31 2.05 -5.68
N LEU A 155 26.02 3.03 -6.55
CA LEU A 155 26.92 4.17 -6.79
C LEU A 155 27.04 5.06 -5.55
N GLU A 156 25.96 5.21 -4.79
CA GLU A 156 25.95 5.96 -3.52
C GLU A 156 26.51 5.16 -2.33
N GLY A 157 26.92 3.91 -2.54
CA GLY A 157 27.46 3.05 -1.48
C GLY A 157 26.46 2.59 -0.43
N ILE A 158 25.16 2.71 -0.72
CA ILE A 158 24.07 2.36 0.20
C ILE A 158 23.97 0.84 0.37
N SER A 159 23.99 0.40 1.63
CA SER A 159 24.02 -1.02 1.99
C SER A 159 23.03 -1.43 3.08
N SER A 160 22.19 -0.51 3.54
CA SER A 160 21.17 -0.79 4.56
C SER A 160 19.81 -0.19 4.23
N ILE A 161 18.73 -0.78 4.78
CA ILE A 161 17.36 -0.25 4.65
C ILE A 161 17.27 1.18 5.19
N ALA A 162 17.94 1.47 6.30
CA ALA A 162 17.89 2.79 6.92
C ALA A 162 18.52 3.86 6.01
N GLU A 163 19.74 3.61 5.49
CA GLU A 163 20.39 4.50 4.53
C GLU A 163 19.58 4.69 3.26
N ALA A 164 19.03 3.58 2.73
CA ALA A 164 18.19 3.63 1.54
C ALA A 164 16.95 4.50 1.78
N ASN A 165 16.21 4.30 2.87
CA ASN A 165 15.01 5.09 3.19
C ASN A 165 15.33 6.58 3.38
N ALA A 166 16.48 6.93 3.94
CA ALA A 166 16.92 8.32 4.07
C ALA A 166 17.23 8.97 2.71
N TRP A 167 17.72 8.19 1.75
CA TRP A 167 18.10 8.67 0.42
C TRP A 167 16.95 8.66 -0.61
N LEU A 168 15.93 7.80 -0.44
CA LEU A 168 14.81 7.67 -1.37
C LEU A 168 14.14 8.99 -1.79
N PRO A 169 13.97 10.01 -0.93
CA PRO A 169 13.39 11.29 -1.37
C PRO A 169 14.15 11.94 -2.53
N CYS A 170 15.48 11.94 -2.48
CA CYS A 170 16.32 12.46 -3.56
C CYS A 170 16.14 11.64 -4.85
N PHE A 171 16.11 10.31 -4.75
CA PHE A 171 15.85 9.44 -5.89
C PHE A 171 14.47 9.69 -6.52
N ILE A 172 13.43 9.83 -5.70
CA ILE A 172 12.06 10.12 -6.17
C ILE A 172 12.03 11.40 -6.99
N GLU A 173 12.69 12.45 -6.54
CA GLU A 173 12.77 13.72 -7.26
C GLU A 173 13.43 13.55 -8.63
N HIS A 174 14.62 12.94 -8.69
CA HIS A 174 15.34 12.67 -9.94
C HIS A 174 14.54 11.77 -10.89
N PHE A 175 13.90 10.72 -10.35
CA PHE A 175 13.06 9.83 -11.14
C PHE A 175 11.89 10.59 -11.75
N ASN A 176 11.21 11.41 -10.97
CA ASN A 176 10.04 12.17 -11.43
C ASN A 176 10.39 13.20 -12.49
N GLN A 177 11.52 13.89 -12.35
CA GLN A 177 12.01 14.81 -13.39
C GLN A 177 12.21 14.10 -14.74
N LYS A 178 12.64 12.85 -14.72
CA LYS A 178 12.97 12.08 -15.94
C LYS A 178 11.78 11.34 -16.54
N PHE A 179 10.88 10.80 -15.74
CA PHE A 179 9.86 9.83 -16.17
C PHE A 179 8.42 10.28 -15.99
N ALA A 180 8.17 11.27 -15.14
CA ALA A 180 6.83 11.75 -14.93
C ALA A 180 6.30 12.49 -16.17
N LYS A 181 4.98 12.41 -16.35
CA LYS A 181 4.27 13.08 -17.45
C LYS A 181 3.26 14.06 -16.86
N CYS A 182 2.87 15.06 -17.64
CA CYS A 182 1.74 15.88 -17.29
C CYS A 182 0.45 15.05 -17.27
N ALA A 183 -0.40 15.29 -16.29
CA ALA A 183 -1.76 14.76 -16.27
C ALA A 183 -2.55 15.35 -17.46
N ARG A 184 -3.54 14.61 -17.97
CA ARG A 184 -4.43 15.12 -19.04
C ARG A 184 -5.24 16.32 -18.59
N ASN A 185 -5.66 16.31 -17.34
CA ASN A 185 -6.33 17.41 -16.67
C ASN A 185 -5.42 17.96 -15.58
N SER A 186 -5.24 19.27 -15.55
CA SER A 186 -4.36 19.97 -14.60
C SER A 186 -4.88 20.00 -13.16
N LYS A 187 -6.12 19.55 -12.91
CA LYS A 187 -6.68 19.48 -11.57
C LYS A 187 -5.92 18.50 -10.69
N ASN A 188 -5.60 18.92 -9.48
CA ASN A 188 -5.15 18.05 -8.41
C ASN A 188 -6.37 17.62 -7.59
N LEU A 189 -6.62 16.31 -7.52
CA LEU A 189 -7.76 15.74 -6.80
C LEU A 189 -7.40 15.21 -5.40
N HIS A 190 -6.18 15.45 -4.93
CA HIS A 190 -5.90 15.24 -3.51
C HIS A 190 -6.75 16.17 -2.66
N ARG A 191 -7.41 15.61 -1.69
CA ARG A 191 -8.18 16.36 -0.70
C ARG A 191 -7.23 16.79 0.43
N PRO A 192 -7.41 17.99 1.00
CA PRO A 192 -6.58 18.43 2.11
C PRO A 192 -6.71 17.45 3.30
N LEU A 193 -5.62 17.30 4.03
CA LEU A 193 -5.62 16.61 5.31
C LEU A 193 -6.19 17.58 6.35
N THR A 194 -7.32 17.22 6.93
CA THR A 194 -8.05 18.04 7.91
C THR A 194 -7.91 17.51 9.33
N GLU A 195 -7.48 16.27 9.45
CA GLU A 195 -7.26 15.57 10.69
C GLU A 195 -6.05 16.16 11.42
N SER A 196 -6.15 16.33 12.73
CA SER A 196 -5.03 16.71 13.59
C SER A 196 -4.03 15.55 13.76
N ASP A 197 -2.82 15.85 14.21
CA ASP A 197 -1.80 14.81 14.47
C ASP A 197 -2.29 13.76 15.46
N ALA A 198 -3.06 14.15 16.50
CA ALA A 198 -3.63 13.23 17.46
C ALA A 198 -4.70 12.32 16.83
N GLU A 199 -5.57 12.85 15.99
CA GLU A 199 -6.56 12.06 15.25
C GLU A 199 -5.88 11.09 14.27
N LEU A 200 -4.83 11.53 13.58
CA LEU A 200 -4.05 10.66 12.70
C LEU A 200 -3.36 9.54 13.49
N GLU A 201 -2.86 9.84 14.68
CA GLU A 201 -2.24 8.83 15.55
C GLU A 201 -3.25 7.76 15.94
N ASP A 202 -4.46 8.15 16.33
CA ASP A 202 -5.55 7.22 16.64
C ASP A 202 -5.99 6.41 15.42
N ILE A 203 -6.17 7.04 14.26
CA ILE A 203 -6.55 6.37 13.01
C ILE A 203 -5.51 5.32 12.60
N PHE A 204 -4.22 5.65 12.67
CA PHE A 204 -3.13 4.74 12.28
C PHE A 204 -2.69 3.77 13.39
N THR A 205 -3.37 3.75 14.53
CA THR A 205 -3.16 2.76 15.59
C THR A 205 -3.89 1.45 15.27
N TRP A 206 -3.33 0.32 15.69
CA TRP A 206 -4.00 -0.97 15.60
C TRP A 206 -5.18 -1.03 16.57
N GLN A 207 -6.38 -1.27 16.09
CA GLN A 207 -7.61 -1.28 16.88
C GLN A 207 -8.26 -2.66 16.85
N GLU A 208 -8.64 -3.15 18.00
CA GLU A 208 -9.37 -4.41 18.15
C GLU A 208 -10.52 -4.26 19.14
N PRO A 209 -11.74 -4.67 18.79
CA PRO A 209 -12.84 -4.69 19.74
C PRO A 209 -12.61 -5.77 20.80
N ARG A 210 -12.85 -5.43 22.04
CA ARG A 210 -12.79 -6.37 23.18
C ARG A 210 -14.03 -6.22 24.04
N LYS A 211 -14.52 -7.35 24.53
CA LYS A 211 -15.65 -7.36 25.45
C LYS A 211 -15.21 -6.91 26.84
N VAL A 212 -15.91 -5.92 27.39
CA VAL A 212 -15.75 -5.51 28.78
C VAL A 212 -16.52 -6.48 29.67
N THR A 213 -15.84 -7.12 30.65
CA THR A 213 -16.50 -7.99 31.62
C THR A 213 -17.29 -7.19 32.62
N LYS A 214 -18.19 -7.84 33.38
CA LYS A 214 -18.94 -7.20 34.47
C LYS A 214 -18.02 -6.64 35.58
N ASN A 215 -16.80 -7.16 35.70
CA ASN A 215 -15.78 -6.71 36.65
C ASN A 215 -14.88 -5.60 36.07
N LEU A 216 -15.30 -4.94 34.97
CA LEU A 216 -14.54 -3.90 34.30
C LEU A 216 -13.14 -4.36 33.86
N THR A 217 -13.02 -5.60 33.38
CA THR A 217 -11.76 -6.10 32.84
C THR A 217 -11.90 -6.39 31.34
N ILE A 218 -10.80 -6.19 30.62
CA ILE A 218 -10.61 -6.65 29.26
C ILE A 218 -9.39 -7.57 29.20
N THR A 219 -9.42 -8.57 28.33
CA THR A 219 -8.28 -9.46 28.09
C THR A 219 -7.71 -9.16 26.71
N TYR A 220 -6.41 -8.87 26.66
CA TYR A 220 -5.68 -8.65 25.42
C TYR A 220 -4.30 -9.29 25.53
N ASP A 221 -3.90 -10.06 24.54
CA ASP A 221 -2.61 -10.78 24.47
C ASP A 221 -2.26 -11.54 25.76
N LYS A 222 -3.23 -12.30 26.29
CA LYS A 222 -3.14 -13.06 27.56
C LYS A 222 -2.95 -12.20 28.82
N CYS A 223 -2.96 -10.88 28.69
CA CYS A 223 -2.94 -9.94 29.82
C CYS A 223 -4.36 -9.48 30.17
N ILE A 224 -4.63 -9.28 31.45
CA ILE A 224 -5.89 -8.75 31.96
C ILE A 224 -5.66 -7.29 32.33
N TYR A 225 -6.43 -6.40 31.71
CA TYR A 225 -6.42 -4.97 31.99
C TYR A 225 -7.66 -4.62 32.80
N LEU A 226 -7.48 -3.93 33.95
CA LEU A 226 -8.56 -3.38 34.74
C LEU A 226 -8.87 -1.97 34.25
N LEU A 227 -10.14 -1.72 33.94
CA LEU A 227 -10.61 -0.39 33.57
C LEU A 227 -10.98 0.40 34.80
N GLU A 228 -10.78 1.70 34.76
CA GLU A 228 -11.21 2.60 35.84
C GLU A 228 -12.75 2.53 35.99
N PRO A 229 -13.27 2.57 37.25
CA PRO A 229 -14.70 2.47 37.53
C PRO A 229 -15.42 3.80 37.22
N THR A 230 -15.47 4.21 35.96
CA THR A 230 -16.22 5.38 35.52
C THR A 230 -17.65 4.98 35.13
N GLU A 231 -18.58 5.93 35.14
CA GLU A 231 -19.95 5.70 34.70
C GLU A 231 -20.02 5.18 33.25
N LEU A 232 -19.11 5.65 32.39
CA LEU A 232 -19.01 5.19 31.01
C LEU A 232 -18.59 3.72 30.93
N ASN A 233 -17.55 3.33 31.68
CA ASN A 233 -17.05 1.96 31.70
C ASN A 233 -18.07 0.98 32.31
N HIS A 234 -18.85 1.40 33.29
CA HIS A 234 -19.97 0.60 33.83
C HIS A 234 -21.08 0.38 32.77
N LYS A 235 -21.38 1.38 31.91
CA LYS A 235 -22.36 1.21 30.82
C LYS A 235 -21.86 0.26 29.74
N LEU A 236 -20.54 0.17 29.54
CA LEU A 236 -19.93 -0.76 28.57
C LEU A 236 -19.81 -2.20 29.13
N ALA A 237 -20.02 -2.41 30.42
CA ALA A 237 -19.91 -3.72 31.04
C ALA A 237 -20.88 -4.74 30.39
N GLY A 238 -20.30 -5.82 29.85
CA GLY A 238 -21.05 -6.86 29.12
C GLY A 238 -21.25 -6.59 27.63
N GLN A 239 -20.78 -5.43 27.11
CA GLN A 239 -20.83 -5.06 25.71
C GLN A 239 -19.46 -5.27 25.03
N TYR A 240 -19.45 -5.25 23.69
CA TYR A 240 -18.23 -5.23 22.88
C TYR A 240 -17.81 -3.81 22.59
#